data_035bc727e4113f7a8a0db8c719d6cbc5
#
_entry.id   035bc727e4113f7a8a0db8c719d6cbc5
#
_cell.length_a   1.000
_cell.length_b   1.000
_cell.length_c   1.000
_cell.angle_alpha   90.00
_cell.angle_beta   90.00
_cell.angle_gamma   90.00
#
_symmetry.space_group_name_H-M   'P 1'
#
loop_
_entity.id
_entity.type
_entity.pdbx_description
1 polymer ?
#
loop_
_entity_poly.entity_id
_entity_poly.type
_entity_poly.pdbx_seq_one_letter_code
_entity_poly.pdbx_strand_id
1 'polypeptide(L)'
;MGYRIAIAGGGLGGLTAALALSQGGHEVIVLEQATAHRTAGAGIQLSPNASRVLLRLGLGPALEGKVTATKRSRFRHFRTGRTITEARLGAEAEGRYGAPYWQIHRADLHEALQTALANPPNVELRLGRAVSASAITEEEKAVTLPGVDGPVDLLLGADGIHSEVRRWCFGEAPARFTGQVAWRFLVPSEGLPPALQARDSQVWWGPGKHFVHYPVDGGARINGVAVVEAGAWTEESWALPGQPEDLRAAFRGWHPELQQLLERVTPEGLFQWGLFDRAPLPRWHRGPVALLGDACHPTLPFLAQGAAMAIEDSAALTLALAQAPNVSGALAVYEVWRRSRTARIQQLSRRYGWVYHLGAPLSIFRNLAAPLARGTTMDWLYRYDVEDQIS
;
A
#
# COMPACT_ATOMS: atom_id res chain seq x y z
N MET A 1 -25.34 -18.32 2.34
CA MET A 1 -26.15 -17.28 1.66
C MET A 1 -25.22 -16.18 1.21
N GLY A 2 -25.36 -15.69 -0.05
CA GLY A 2 -24.62 -14.53 -0.50
C GLY A 2 -25.19 -13.25 0.09
N TYR A 3 -24.32 -12.33 0.51
CA TYR A 3 -24.71 -10.97 0.91
C TYR A 3 -24.62 -10.04 -0.29
N ARG A 4 -25.38 -8.95 -0.24
CA ARG A 4 -25.26 -7.83 -1.18
C ARG A 4 -24.41 -6.74 -0.56
N ILE A 5 -23.25 -6.45 -1.18
CA ILE A 5 -22.19 -5.62 -0.60
C ILE A 5 -21.89 -4.45 -1.50
N ALA A 6 -21.96 -3.22 -0.97
CA ALA A 6 -21.45 -2.04 -1.66
C ALA A 6 -20.03 -1.72 -1.18
N ILE A 7 -19.14 -1.36 -2.10
CA ILE A 7 -17.76 -0.93 -1.81
C ILE A 7 -17.59 0.51 -2.29
N ALA A 8 -17.29 1.42 -1.39
CA ALA A 8 -16.93 2.78 -1.72
C ALA A 8 -15.42 2.85 -2.01
N GLY A 9 -15.05 3.10 -3.26
CA GLY A 9 -13.68 3.24 -3.74
C GLY A 9 -13.19 2.04 -4.57
N GLY A 10 -12.79 2.32 -5.82
CA GLY A 10 -12.22 1.39 -6.80
C GLY A 10 -10.67 1.37 -6.79
N GLY A 11 -10.02 1.69 -5.66
CA GLY A 11 -8.58 1.55 -5.50
C GLY A 11 -8.16 0.07 -5.34
N LEU A 12 -6.84 -0.18 -5.13
CA LEU A 12 -6.31 -1.53 -5.01
C LEU A 12 -7.03 -2.35 -3.92
N GLY A 13 -7.29 -1.75 -2.76
CA GLY A 13 -8.02 -2.42 -1.67
C GLY A 13 -9.46 -2.76 -2.04
N GLY A 14 -10.20 -1.79 -2.59
CA GLY A 14 -11.60 -2.00 -2.99
C GLY A 14 -11.76 -3.04 -4.10
N LEU A 15 -10.92 -3.00 -5.14
CA LEU A 15 -10.95 -4.01 -6.20
C LEU A 15 -10.51 -5.39 -5.72
N THR A 16 -9.52 -5.47 -4.82
CA THR A 16 -9.13 -6.77 -4.22
C THR A 16 -10.27 -7.32 -3.37
N ALA A 17 -10.93 -6.46 -2.58
CA ALA A 17 -12.09 -6.86 -1.80
C ALA A 17 -13.26 -7.31 -2.70
N ALA A 18 -13.52 -6.59 -3.78
CA ALA A 18 -14.55 -6.98 -4.74
C ALA A 18 -14.30 -8.37 -5.33
N LEU A 19 -13.04 -8.65 -5.72
CA LEU A 19 -12.67 -9.96 -6.26
C LEU A 19 -12.81 -11.07 -5.22
N ALA A 20 -12.28 -10.85 -4.01
CA ALA A 20 -12.34 -11.82 -2.93
C ALA A 20 -13.80 -12.13 -2.51
N LEU A 21 -14.61 -11.10 -2.32
CA LEU A 21 -16.01 -11.23 -1.94
C LEU A 21 -16.86 -11.88 -3.04
N SER A 22 -16.61 -11.55 -4.29
CA SER A 22 -17.26 -12.18 -5.44
C SER A 22 -16.97 -13.68 -5.49
N GLN A 23 -15.71 -14.08 -5.31
CA GLN A 23 -15.32 -15.50 -5.23
C GLN A 23 -15.90 -16.17 -3.99
N GLY A 24 -16.17 -15.43 -2.91
CA GLY A 24 -16.93 -15.86 -1.73
C GLY A 24 -18.43 -16.03 -1.95
N GLY A 25 -18.93 -15.76 -3.16
CA GLY A 25 -20.36 -15.95 -3.53
C GLY A 25 -21.25 -14.77 -3.14
N HIS A 26 -20.71 -13.59 -2.90
CA HIS A 26 -21.47 -12.36 -2.60
C HIS A 26 -21.76 -11.56 -3.87
N GLU A 27 -22.86 -10.82 -3.88
CA GLU A 27 -23.14 -9.78 -4.88
C GLU A 27 -22.39 -8.50 -4.50
N VAL A 28 -21.57 -7.95 -5.41
CA VAL A 28 -20.70 -6.81 -5.10
C VAL A 28 -20.94 -5.65 -6.06
N ILE A 29 -21.13 -4.46 -5.50
CA ILE A 29 -21.26 -3.20 -6.25
C ILE A 29 -20.12 -2.28 -5.83
N VAL A 30 -19.20 -1.96 -6.75
CA VAL A 30 -18.09 -1.03 -6.49
C VAL A 30 -18.47 0.36 -7.01
N LEU A 31 -18.42 1.35 -6.13
CA LEU A 31 -18.68 2.76 -6.45
C LEU A 31 -17.35 3.52 -6.48
N GLU A 32 -16.93 3.99 -7.66
CA GLU A 32 -15.67 4.71 -7.84
C GLU A 32 -15.97 6.15 -8.33
N GLN A 33 -15.40 7.14 -7.63
CA GLN A 33 -15.61 8.56 -7.96
C GLN A 33 -14.97 8.99 -9.28
N ALA A 34 -13.88 8.36 -9.68
CA ALA A 34 -13.23 8.66 -10.95
C ALA A 34 -14.10 8.18 -12.12
N THR A 35 -14.20 9.02 -13.16
CA THR A 35 -14.94 8.71 -14.39
C THR A 35 -14.16 7.81 -15.34
N ALA A 36 -12.86 7.70 -15.14
CA ALA A 36 -11.97 6.83 -15.91
C ALA A 36 -10.85 6.29 -14.98
N HIS A 37 -10.28 5.18 -15.36
CA HIS A 37 -9.18 4.59 -14.61
C HIS A 37 -7.93 5.45 -14.73
N ARG A 38 -7.33 5.78 -13.57
CA ARG A 38 -6.08 6.54 -13.55
C ARG A 38 -4.91 5.62 -13.91
N THR A 39 -4.27 5.89 -15.03
CA THR A 39 -3.02 5.20 -15.45
C THR A 39 -1.79 5.73 -14.73
N ALA A 40 -1.88 6.92 -14.11
CA ALA A 40 -0.78 7.48 -13.35
C ALA A 40 -0.53 6.66 -12.07
N GLY A 41 0.64 6.10 -11.96
CA GLY A 41 1.02 5.25 -10.84
C GLY A 41 2.49 5.35 -10.50
N ALA A 42 2.83 4.87 -9.30
CA ALA A 42 4.18 4.60 -8.86
C ALA A 42 4.41 3.11 -8.81
N GLY A 43 5.66 2.72 -8.66
CA GLY A 43 5.98 1.40 -8.21
C GLY A 43 5.44 1.15 -6.80
N ILE A 44 4.98 -0.06 -6.56
CA ILE A 44 4.65 -0.60 -5.25
C ILE A 44 5.41 -1.89 -5.01
N GLN A 45 5.58 -2.22 -3.75
CA GLN A 45 6.20 -3.46 -3.33
C GLN A 45 5.12 -4.35 -2.70
N LEU A 46 5.09 -5.61 -3.09
CA LEU A 46 4.17 -6.64 -2.61
C LEU A 46 4.97 -7.72 -1.91
N SER A 47 4.99 -7.65 -0.60
CA SER A 47 5.65 -8.65 0.23
C SER A 47 4.88 -9.98 0.26
N PRO A 48 5.48 -11.09 0.72
CA PRO A 48 4.89 -12.44 0.67
C PRO A 48 3.49 -12.56 1.26
N ASN A 49 3.19 -11.80 2.30
CA ASN A 49 1.84 -11.75 2.89
C ASN A 49 0.77 -11.21 1.92
N ALA A 50 1.14 -10.30 1.02
CA ALA A 50 0.22 -9.77 0.01
C ALA A 50 0.20 -10.62 -1.27
N SER A 51 1.37 -11.00 -1.79
CA SER A 51 1.46 -11.78 -3.03
C SER A 51 0.78 -13.14 -2.90
N ARG A 52 0.82 -13.76 -1.71
CA ARG A 52 0.09 -14.99 -1.38
C ARG A 52 -1.42 -14.83 -1.61
N VAL A 53 -2.01 -13.76 -1.10
CA VAL A 53 -3.44 -13.48 -1.28
C VAL A 53 -3.76 -13.27 -2.76
N LEU A 54 -2.96 -12.48 -3.49
CA LEU A 54 -3.18 -12.24 -4.91
C LEU A 54 -3.07 -13.53 -5.74
N LEU A 55 -2.14 -14.43 -5.40
CA LEU A 55 -2.01 -15.74 -6.04
C LEU A 55 -3.23 -16.62 -5.76
N ARG A 56 -3.74 -16.64 -4.51
CA ARG A 56 -4.98 -17.39 -4.17
C ARG A 56 -6.20 -16.83 -4.89
N LEU A 57 -6.25 -15.54 -5.15
CA LEU A 57 -7.30 -14.90 -5.95
C LEU A 57 -7.17 -15.17 -7.47
N GLY A 58 -6.17 -15.96 -7.88
CA GLY A 58 -5.98 -16.35 -9.28
C GLY A 58 -5.30 -15.30 -10.15
N LEU A 59 -4.69 -14.26 -9.57
CA LEU A 59 -4.07 -13.17 -10.34
C LEU A 59 -2.68 -13.51 -10.88
N GLY A 60 -2.10 -14.67 -10.55
CA GLY A 60 -0.77 -15.06 -10.99
C GLY A 60 -0.55 -14.90 -12.51
N PRO A 61 -1.38 -15.49 -13.38
CA PRO A 61 -1.23 -15.35 -14.83
C PRO A 61 -1.33 -13.90 -15.34
N ALA A 62 -2.22 -13.09 -14.78
CA ALA A 62 -2.39 -11.69 -15.16
C ALA A 62 -1.22 -10.78 -14.73
N LEU A 63 -0.44 -11.23 -13.75
CA LEU A 63 0.72 -10.51 -13.21
C LEU A 63 2.04 -10.98 -13.83
N GLU A 64 2.04 -12.09 -14.56
CA GLU A 64 3.22 -12.60 -15.25
C GLU A 64 3.75 -11.57 -16.26
N GLY A 65 5.06 -11.34 -16.28
CA GLY A 65 5.69 -10.29 -17.10
C GLY A 65 5.56 -8.87 -16.59
N LYS A 66 4.55 -8.57 -15.74
CA LYS A 66 4.34 -7.24 -15.13
C LYS A 66 5.09 -7.07 -13.81
N VAL A 67 5.29 -8.14 -13.06
CA VAL A 67 6.04 -8.13 -11.79
C VAL A 67 7.54 -8.26 -12.01
N THR A 68 8.29 -7.62 -11.14
CA THR A 68 9.72 -7.85 -10.98
C THR A 68 9.96 -8.61 -9.68
N ALA A 69 10.42 -9.86 -9.76
CA ALA A 69 10.80 -10.63 -8.59
C ALA A 69 12.07 -10.02 -7.97
N THR A 70 11.93 -9.51 -6.75
CA THR A 70 13.02 -8.83 -6.02
C THR A 70 13.98 -9.86 -5.46
N LYS A 71 15.26 -9.75 -5.79
CA LYS A 71 16.28 -10.65 -5.26
C LYS A 71 16.74 -10.27 -3.86
N ARG A 72 16.91 -8.98 -3.61
CA ARG A 72 17.42 -8.45 -2.35
C ARG A 72 16.86 -7.07 -2.05
N SER A 73 16.76 -6.72 -0.77
CA SER A 73 16.63 -5.35 -0.30
C SER A 73 17.94 -4.93 0.37
N ARG A 74 18.62 -3.93 -0.17
CA ARG A 74 19.90 -3.44 0.31
C ARG A 74 19.73 -2.08 0.97
N PHE A 75 20.29 -1.95 2.17
CA PHE A 75 20.34 -0.69 2.88
C PHE A 75 21.75 -0.12 2.76
N ARG A 76 21.87 1.06 2.17
CA ARG A 76 23.16 1.64 1.74
C ARG A 76 23.43 2.97 2.46
N HIS A 77 24.69 3.22 2.70
CA HIS A 77 25.13 4.50 3.24
C HIS A 77 25.09 5.58 2.15
N PHE A 78 24.44 6.70 2.39
CA PHE A 78 24.15 7.75 1.42
C PHE A 78 25.35 8.32 0.65
N ARG A 79 26.50 8.43 1.30
CA ARG A 79 27.70 9.06 0.71
C ARG A 79 28.66 8.04 0.10
N THR A 80 28.91 6.94 0.80
CA THR A 80 29.94 5.96 0.39
C THR A 80 29.39 4.84 -0.49
N GLY A 81 28.06 4.70 -0.58
CA GLY A 81 27.41 3.61 -1.30
C GLY A 81 27.60 2.22 -0.67
N ARG A 82 28.35 2.12 0.45
CA ARG A 82 28.59 0.84 1.12
C ARG A 82 27.26 0.24 1.63
N THR A 83 27.05 -1.05 1.37
CA THR A 83 25.93 -1.78 1.94
C THR A 83 26.12 -1.91 3.46
N ILE A 84 25.17 -1.40 4.23
CA ILE A 84 25.11 -1.49 5.70
C ILE A 84 24.53 -2.85 6.10
N THR A 85 23.40 -3.22 5.50
CA THR A 85 22.75 -4.51 5.70
C THR A 85 21.92 -4.86 4.46
N GLU A 86 21.57 -6.12 4.30
CA GLU A 86 20.69 -6.58 3.23
C GLU A 86 19.76 -7.68 3.71
N ALA A 87 18.59 -7.79 3.08
CA ALA A 87 17.66 -8.90 3.20
C ALA A 87 17.57 -9.63 1.86
N ARG A 88 17.65 -10.95 1.88
CA ARG A 88 17.45 -11.81 0.70
C ARG A 88 15.97 -12.05 0.51
N LEU A 89 15.44 -11.68 -0.66
CA LEU A 89 14.01 -11.68 -0.96
C LEU A 89 13.63 -12.57 -2.16
N GLY A 90 14.61 -13.18 -2.83
CA GLY A 90 14.37 -14.08 -3.95
C GLY A 90 13.88 -15.46 -3.50
N ALA A 91 14.37 -16.52 -4.17
CA ALA A 91 13.96 -17.91 -3.90
C ALA A 91 14.10 -18.34 -2.43
N GLU A 92 15.07 -17.77 -1.69
CA GLU A 92 15.24 -18.04 -0.24
C GLU A 92 14.04 -17.52 0.56
N ALA A 93 13.56 -16.30 0.29
CA ALA A 93 12.39 -15.75 0.96
C ALA A 93 11.11 -16.46 0.51
N GLU A 94 10.99 -16.78 -0.76
CA GLU A 94 9.86 -17.52 -1.29
C GLU A 94 9.74 -18.91 -0.65
N GLY A 95 10.84 -19.67 -0.54
CA GLY A 95 10.86 -20.94 0.18
C GLY A 95 10.56 -20.80 1.67
N ARG A 96 10.97 -19.67 2.31
CA ARG A 96 10.75 -19.42 3.75
C ARG A 96 9.32 -18.97 4.07
N TYR A 97 8.70 -18.20 3.18
CA TYR A 97 7.40 -17.55 3.42
C TYR A 97 6.28 -18.12 2.57
N GLY A 98 6.58 -19.01 1.61
CA GLY A 98 5.60 -19.67 0.75
C GLY A 98 5.01 -18.78 -0.36
N ALA A 99 5.56 -17.57 -0.57
CA ALA A 99 5.14 -16.67 -1.62
C ALA A 99 6.27 -15.69 -2.00
N PRO A 100 6.31 -15.18 -3.25
CA PRO A 100 7.37 -14.30 -3.73
C PRO A 100 7.23 -12.86 -3.20
N TYR A 101 8.36 -12.13 -3.21
CA TYR A 101 8.39 -10.69 -3.01
C TYR A 101 8.46 -9.99 -4.37
N TRP A 102 7.44 -9.21 -4.71
CA TRP A 102 7.29 -8.56 -6.00
C TRP A 102 7.42 -7.04 -5.93
N GLN A 103 7.89 -6.46 -7.01
CA GLN A 103 7.79 -5.04 -7.33
C GLN A 103 6.97 -4.92 -8.61
N ILE A 104 6.01 -4.01 -8.61
CA ILE A 104 5.08 -3.85 -9.73
C ILE A 104 4.71 -2.37 -9.89
N HIS A 105 4.39 -1.96 -11.08
CA HIS A 105 3.73 -0.68 -11.31
C HIS A 105 2.28 -0.75 -10.81
N ARG A 106 1.85 0.25 -10.06
CA ARG A 106 0.51 0.25 -9.43
C ARG A 106 -0.63 0.12 -10.46
N ALA A 107 -0.46 0.74 -11.64
CA ALA A 107 -1.45 0.65 -12.70
C ALA A 107 -1.60 -0.78 -13.23
N ASP A 108 -0.51 -1.54 -13.33
CA ASP A 108 -0.55 -2.93 -13.83
C ASP A 108 -1.29 -3.87 -12.87
N LEU A 109 -1.10 -3.68 -11.56
CA LEU A 109 -1.89 -4.42 -10.56
C LEU A 109 -3.37 -4.01 -10.61
N HIS A 110 -3.64 -2.73 -10.78
CA HIS A 110 -5.00 -2.22 -10.88
C HIS A 110 -5.70 -2.77 -12.13
N GLU A 111 -5.02 -2.77 -13.27
CA GLU A 111 -5.53 -3.35 -14.53
C GLU A 111 -5.78 -4.87 -14.40
N ALA A 112 -4.86 -5.61 -13.75
CA ALA A 112 -5.03 -7.04 -13.51
C ALA A 112 -6.28 -7.34 -12.66
N LEU A 113 -6.52 -6.54 -11.61
CA LEU A 113 -7.71 -6.64 -10.78
C LEU A 113 -8.99 -6.33 -11.57
N GLN A 114 -8.98 -5.27 -12.38
CA GLN A 114 -10.14 -4.92 -13.23
C GLN A 114 -10.46 -5.98 -14.26
N THR A 115 -9.44 -6.52 -14.91
CA THR A 115 -9.60 -7.62 -15.87
C THR A 115 -10.21 -8.85 -15.21
N ALA A 116 -9.76 -9.17 -13.98
CA ALA A 116 -10.33 -10.28 -13.22
C ALA A 116 -11.79 -10.03 -12.81
N LEU A 117 -12.18 -8.77 -12.61
CA LEU A 117 -13.55 -8.37 -12.25
C LEU A 117 -14.50 -8.16 -13.45
N ALA A 118 -14.01 -8.22 -14.68
CA ALA A 118 -14.84 -8.03 -15.88
C ALA A 118 -15.78 -9.23 -16.17
N ASN A 119 -15.46 -10.40 -15.68
CA ASN A 119 -16.18 -11.64 -16.02
C ASN A 119 -17.16 -12.16 -14.95
N PRO A 120 -16.98 -11.96 -13.63
CA PRO A 120 -17.90 -12.46 -12.63
C PRO A 120 -19.28 -11.78 -12.75
N PRO A 121 -20.38 -12.55 -12.91
CA PRO A 121 -21.73 -11.98 -13.11
C PRO A 121 -22.30 -11.32 -11.85
N ASN A 122 -21.66 -11.53 -10.70
CA ASN A 122 -22.04 -11.01 -9.39
C ASN A 122 -21.25 -9.75 -8.98
N VAL A 123 -20.53 -9.10 -9.91
CA VAL A 123 -19.82 -7.86 -9.68
C VAL A 123 -20.27 -6.77 -10.64
N GLU A 124 -20.56 -5.59 -10.11
CA GLU A 124 -20.82 -4.40 -10.88
C GLU A 124 -19.85 -3.29 -10.49
N LEU A 125 -19.15 -2.70 -11.44
CA LEU A 125 -18.27 -1.54 -11.25
C LEU A 125 -18.92 -0.28 -11.82
N ARG A 126 -19.25 0.70 -10.96
CA ARG A 126 -19.88 1.98 -11.31
C ARG A 126 -18.88 3.12 -11.17
N LEU A 127 -18.39 3.61 -12.31
CA LEU A 127 -17.50 4.77 -12.37
C LEU A 127 -18.29 6.09 -12.28
N GLY A 128 -17.62 7.18 -11.86
CA GLY A 128 -18.23 8.49 -11.66
C GLY A 128 -19.24 8.53 -10.52
N ARG A 129 -19.14 7.61 -9.55
CA ARG A 129 -20.02 7.48 -8.39
C ARG A 129 -19.25 7.68 -7.09
N ALA A 130 -19.29 8.91 -6.56
CA ALA A 130 -18.76 9.21 -5.24
C ALA A 130 -19.77 8.84 -4.14
N VAL A 131 -19.28 8.24 -3.08
CA VAL A 131 -20.06 8.08 -1.84
C VAL A 131 -19.73 9.26 -0.92
N SER A 132 -20.73 9.99 -0.46
CA SER A 132 -20.56 11.04 0.56
C SER A 132 -21.13 10.63 1.89
N ALA A 133 -20.55 11.10 2.97
CA ALA A 133 -21.03 10.78 4.33
C ALA A 133 -22.52 11.15 4.54
N SER A 134 -22.96 12.28 3.98
CA SER A 134 -24.36 12.74 4.10
C SER A 134 -25.37 11.89 3.32
N ALA A 135 -24.90 11.03 2.43
CA ALA A 135 -25.73 10.19 1.58
C ALA A 135 -25.89 8.76 2.09
N ILE A 136 -25.18 8.39 3.15
CA ILE A 136 -25.25 7.06 3.77
C ILE A 136 -26.42 7.05 4.75
N THR A 137 -27.40 6.18 4.51
CA THR A 137 -28.51 5.96 5.42
C THR A 137 -28.43 4.55 6.01
N GLU A 138 -28.30 4.48 7.33
CA GLU A 138 -28.29 3.22 8.09
C GLU A 138 -29.71 2.82 8.42
N GLU A 139 -30.07 1.61 8.09
CA GLU A 139 -31.26 0.90 8.55
C GLU A 139 -30.85 -0.17 9.56
N GLU A 140 -31.79 -0.82 10.23
CA GLU A 140 -31.46 -1.74 11.34
C GLU A 140 -30.39 -2.80 11.00
N LYS A 141 -30.41 -3.34 9.78
CA LYS A 141 -29.46 -4.39 9.32
C LYS A 141 -28.94 -4.16 7.91
N ALA A 142 -29.12 -2.98 7.36
CA ALA A 142 -28.81 -2.68 5.98
C ALA A 142 -28.41 -1.21 5.81
N VAL A 143 -27.88 -0.88 4.64
CA VAL A 143 -27.50 0.48 4.27
C VAL A 143 -28.13 0.81 2.93
N THR A 144 -28.67 2.02 2.79
CA THR A 144 -29.10 2.56 1.51
C THR A 144 -28.16 3.66 1.05
N LEU A 145 -27.90 3.68 -0.26
CA LEU A 145 -27.00 4.61 -0.92
C LEU A 145 -27.62 5.16 -2.20
N PRO A 146 -27.45 6.45 -2.52
CA PRO A 146 -27.90 7.00 -3.78
C PRO A 146 -27.26 6.29 -4.97
N GLY A 147 -28.09 5.93 -5.95
CA GLY A 147 -27.64 5.25 -7.16
C GLY A 147 -27.31 3.76 -6.98
N VAL A 148 -27.72 3.18 -5.86
CA VAL A 148 -27.75 1.73 -5.63
C VAL A 148 -29.22 1.34 -5.42
N ASP A 149 -29.74 0.46 -6.27
CA ASP A 149 -31.14 0.04 -6.20
C ASP A 149 -31.36 -0.88 -5.00
N GLY A 150 -32.16 -0.41 -4.04
CA GLY A 150 -32.46 -1.13 -2.80
C GLY A 150 -31.31 -1.16 -1.79
N PRO A 151 -31.56 -1.74 -0.61
CA PRO A 151 -30.59 -1.81 0.47
C PRO A 151 -29.46 -2.83 0.18
N VAL A 152 -28.31 -2.59 0.81
CA VAL A 152 -27.19 -3.54 0.86
C VAL A 152 -26.96 -4.04 2.28
N ASP A 153 -26.54 -5.29 2.43
CA ASP A 153 -26.27 -5.91 3.74
C ASP A 153 -25.00 -5.36 4.39
N LEU A 154 -24.07 -4.84 3.59
CA LEU A 154 -22.79 -4.29 4.04
C LEU A 154 -22.34 -3.16 3.13
N LEU A 155 -21.93 -2.03 3.72
CA LEU A 155 -21.13 -1.01 3.06
C LEU A 155 -19.67 -1.10 3.51
N LEU A 156 -18.75 -1.29 2.57
CA LEU A 156 -17.31 -1.32 2.82
C LEU A 156 -16.65 -0.02 2.33
N GLY A 157 -16.11 0.77 3.25
CA GLY A 157 -15.34 1.97 2.94
C GLY A 157 -13.90 1.61 2.59
N ALA A 158 -13.56 1.67 1.30
CA ALA A 158 -12.23 1.49 0.73
C ALA A 158 -11.78 2.77 -0.02
N ASP A 159 -12.29 3.93 0.40
CA ASP A 159 -12.23 5.23 -0.25
C ASP A 159 -11.00 6.07 0.18
N GLY A 160 -9.98 5.43 0.75
CA GLY A 160 -8.66 5.99 0.97
C GLY A 160 -8.54 6.89 2.20
N ILE A 161 -7.44 7.64 2.28
CA ILE A 161 -7.09 8.44 3.47
C ILE A 161 -8.12 9.54 3.78
N HIS A 162 -8.83 10.05 2.76
CA HIS A 162 -9.89 11.06 2.89
C HIS A 162 -11.29 10.47 2.99
N SER A 163 -11.41 9.24 3.48
CA SER A 163 -12.62 8.43 3.51
C SER A 163 -13.85 9.16 4.09
N GLU A 164 -14.87 9.26 3.26
CA GLU A 164 -16.21 9.72 3.62
C GLU A 164 -16.93 8.70 4.49
N VAL A 165 -16.74 7.40 4.20
CA VAL A 165 -17.32 6.32 4.99
C VAL A 165 -16.77 6.34 6.42
N ARG A 166 -15.45 6.58 6.61
CA ARG A 166 -14.86 6.77 7.94
C ARG A 166 -15.47 7.99 8.63
N ARG A 167 -15.62 9.11 7.92
CA ARG A 167 -16.23 10.34 8.46
C ARG A 167 -17.64 10.06 8.96
N TRP A 168 -18.41 9.28 8.22
CA TRP A 168 -19.73 8.86 8.63
C TRP A 168 -19.71 7.98 9.89
N CYS A 169 -18.82 6.99 9.96
CA CYS A 169 -18.73 6.07 11.09
C CYS A 169 -18.28 6.74 12.39
N PHE A 170 -17.26 7.62 12.30
CA PHE A 170 -16.47 8.03 13.47
C PHE A 170 -16.25 9.54 13.57
N GLY A 171 -16.86 10.32 12.68
CA GLY A 171 -16.69 11.76 12.63
C GLY A 171 -15.37 12.21 11.97
N GLU A 172 -15.14 13.50 12.02
CA GLU A 172 -13.92 14.10 11.49
C GLU A 172 -12.73 13.88 12.43
N ALA A 173 -11.65 13.38 11.87
CA ALA A 173 -10.37 13.33 12.53
C ALA A 173 -9.31 13.71 11.49
N PRO A 174 -8.69 14.92 11.57
CA PRO A 174 -7.73 15.36 10.58
C PRO A 174 -6.50 14.44 10.56
N ALA A 175 -5.94 14.25 9.38
CA ALA A 175 -4.64 13.61 9.24
C ALA A 175 -3.56 14.54 9.82
N ARG A 176 -2.53 13.95 10.41
CA ARG A 176 -1.42 14.70 10.98
C ARG A 176 -0.24 14.67 10.01
N PHE A 177 0.27 15.85 9.65
CA PHE A 177 1.53 15.95 8.93
C PHE A 177 2.69 15.41 9.79
N THR A 178 3.52 14.55 9.20
CA THR A 178 4.60 13.86 9.93
C THR A 178 5.91 14.62 9.98
N GLY A 179 5.97 15.82 9.36
CA GLY A 179 7.22 16.56 9.19
C GLY A 179 8.07 16.05 8.04
N GLN A 180 7.50 15.28 7.11
CA GLN A 180 8.23 14.68 6.00
C GLN A 180 7.51 14.88 4.68
N VAL A 181 8.28 15.16 3.64
CA VAL A 181 7.81 15.29 2.26
C VAL A 181 8.50 14.24 1.41
N ALA A 182 7.74 13.65 0.52
CA ALA A 182 8.22 12.65 -0.42
C ALA A 182 8.12 13.15 -1.85
N TRP A 183 9.14 12.87 -2.67
CA TRP A 183 9.08 12.92 -4.13
C TRP A 183 9.01 11.52 -4.69
N ARG A 184 8.33 11.37 -5.79
CA ARG A 184 8.18 10.12 -6.50
C ARG A 184 8.32 10.34 -8.00
N PHE A 185 9.04 9.43 -8.66
CA PHE A 185 9.23 9.47 -10.10
C PHE A 185 9.44 8.07 -10.68
N LEU A 186 9.29 7.97 -11.99
CA LEU A 186 9.65 6.81 -12.81
C LEU A 186 10.59 7.27 -13.90
N VAL A 187 11.68 6.54 -14.10
CA VAL A 187 12.62 6.79 -15.20
C VAL A 187 12.92 5.50 -15.96
N PRO A 188 13.18 5.56 -17.27
CA PRO A 188 13.65 4.40 -18.03
C PRO A 188 14.95 3.84 -17.43
N SER A 189 15.07 2.52 -17.39
CA SER A 189 16.28 1.85 -16.91
C SER A 189 17.40 1.84 -17.93
N GLU A 190 17.05 2.00 -19.20
CA GLU A 190 18.01 2.03 -20.31
C GLU A 190 19.07 3.12 -20.14
N GLY A 191 20.33 2.75 -20.36
CA GLY A 191 21.48 3.66 -20.21
C GLY A 191 21.85 4.01 -18.77
N LEU A 192 21.19 3.45 -17.75
CA LEU A 192 21.63 3.52 -16.37
C LEU A 192 22.73 2.49 -16.08
N PRO A 193 23.61 2.72 -15.09
CA PRO A 193 24.60 1.75 -14.65
C PRO A 193 23.97 0.39 -14.27
N PRO A 194 24.65 -0.74 -14.52
CA PRO A 194 24.13 -2.07 -14.19
C PRO A 194 23.70 -2.24 -12.72
N ALA A 195 24.35 -1.53 -11.79
CA ALA A 195 24.00 -1.55 -10.38
C ALA A 195 22.60 -0.96 -10.09
N LEU A 196 22.15 0.00 -10.90
CA LEU A 196 20.80 0.59 -10.81
C LEU A 196 19.74 -0.25 -11.53
N GLN A 197 20.14 -1.04 -12.52
CA GLN A 197 19.27 -1.95 -13.26
C GLN A 197 19.05 -3.31 -12.55
N ALA A 198 19.81 -3.57 -11.49
CA ALA A 198 19.72 -4.82 -10.73
C ALA A 198 18.30 -5.03 -10.16
N ARG A 199 17.83 -6.28 -10.12
CA ARG A 199 16.54 -6.66 -9.53
C ARG A 199 16.57 -6.63 -8.00
N ASP A 200 17.05 -5.53 -7.45
CA ASP A 200 17.19 -5.28 -6.01
C ASP A 200 16.35 -4.04 -5.64
N SER A 201 15.76 -4.04 -4.46
CA SER A 201 15.32 -2.80 -3.81
C SER A 201 16.51 -2.18 -3.10
N GLN A 202 16.75 -0.89 -3.28
CA GLN A 202 17.85 -0.19 -2.64
C GLN A 202 17.32 0.97 -1.80
N VAL A 203 17.72 1.00 -0.53
CA VAL A 203 17.34 2.03 0.44
C VAL A 203 18.60 2.73 0.91
N TRP A 204 18.71 4.01 0.63
CA TRP A 204 19.86 4.84 0.99
C TRP A 204 19.53 5.64 2.24
N TRP A 205 20.29 5.44 3.29
CA TRP A 205 20.12 6.11 4.57
C TRP A 205 21.06 7.29 4.73
N GLY A 206 20.51 8.47 5.05
CA GLY A 206 21.27 9.69 5.33
C GLY A 206 20.60 10.54 6.43
N PRO A 207 21.32 11.55 6.93
CA PRO A 207 20.77 12.43 7.97
C PRO A 207 19.58 13.24 7.45
N GLY A 208 18.44 13.17 8.16
CA GLY A 208 17.21 13.90 7.83
C GLY A 208 16.52 13.48 6.53
N LYS A 209 16.99 12.42 5.86
CA LYS A 209 16.42 11.97 4.58
C LYS A 209 16.85 10.56 4.21
N HIS A 210 16.05 9.93 3.34
CA HIS A 210 16.40 8.65 2.72
C HIS A 210 15.92 8.60 1.27
N PHE A 211 16.43 7.64 0.53
CA PHE A 211 16.03 7.42 -0.85
C PHE A 211 15.82 5.94 -1.11
N VAL A 212 14.74 5.60 -1.78
CA VAL A 212 14.40 4.22 -2.18
C VAL A 212 14.29 4.15 -3.68
N HIS A 213 14.91 3.16 -4.30
CA HIS A 213 14.64 2.87 -5.70
C HIS A 213 14.61 1.37 -5.97
N TYR A 214 13.86 0.99 -6.98
CA TYR A 214 13.71 -0.39 -7.41
C TYR A 214 13.13 -0.48 -8.83
N PRO A 215 13.42 -1.55 -9.57
CA PRO A 215 12.88 -1.76 -10.91
C PRO A 215 11.40 -2.16 -10.85
N VAL A 216 10.65 -1.71 -11.85
CA VAL A 216 9.27 -2.09 -12.14
C VAL A 216 9.14 -2.44 -13.62
N ASP A 217 7.98 -2.92 -14.07
CA ASP A 217 7.71 -3.30 -15.47
C ASP A 217 8.73 -4.30 -16.01
N GLY A 218 8.94 -5.40 -15.29
CA GLY A 218 9.93 -6.39 -15.65
C GLY A 218 11.39 -5.89 -15.62
N GLY A 219 11.62 -4.65 -15.15
CA GLY A 219 12.92 -4.00 -15.12
C GLY A 219 13.11 -2.87 -16.14
N ALA A 220 12.10 -2.57 -16.95
CA ALA A 220 12.18 -1.53 -17.98
C ALA A 220 12.23 -0.11 -17.40
N ARG A 221 11.66 0.09 -16.20
CA ARG A 221 11.69 1.39 -15.50
C ARG A 221 12.18 1.24 -14.06
N ILE A 222 12.78 2.32 -13.54
CA ILE A 222 13.15 2.44 -12.14
C ILE A 222 12.19 3.39 -11.44
N ASN A 223 11.55 2.90 -10.39
CA ASN A 223 10.77 3.73 -9.47
C ASN A 223 11.70 4.33 -8.42
N GLY A 224 11.62 5.65 -8.23
CA GLY A 224 12.33 6.39 -7.18
C GLY A 224 11.36 7.03 -6.20
N VAL A 225 11.66 6.92 -4.90
CA VAL A 225 10.98 7.61 -3.81
C VAL A 225 12.03 8.27 -2.93
N ALA A 226 12.02 9.58 -2.90
CA ALA A 226 12.92 10.40 -2.09
C ALA A 226 12.13 11.02 -0.94
N VAL A 227 12.57 10.85 0.31
CA VAL A 227 11.89 11.41 1.48
C VAL A 227 12.84 12.31 2.24
N VAL A 228 12.38 13.51 2.58
CA VAL A 228 13.14 14.49 3.38
C VAL A 228 12.29 15.01 4.53
N GLU A 229 12.95 15.40 5.60
CA GLU A 229 12.34 16.19 6.68
C GLU A 229 12.05 17.60 6.20
N ALA A 230 10.85 18.09 6.49
CA ALA A 230 10.37 19.41 6.11
C ALA A 230 9.68 20.09 7.30
N GLY A 231 9.89 21.41 7.46
CA GLY A 231 9.34 22.14 8.59
C GLY A 231 7.82 22.35 8.54
N ALA A 232 7.26 22.45 7.34
CA ALA A 232 5.82 22.64 7.12
C ALA A 232 5.40 22.10 5.76
N TRP A 233 4.13 21.69 5.69
CA TRP A 233 3.47 21.30 4.45
C TRP A 233 1.97 21.53 4.62
N THR A 234 1.34 22.21 3.69
CA THR A 234 -0.05 22.64 3.82
C THR A 234 -1.02 21.92 2.90
N GLU A 235 -0.54 21.27 1.83
CA GLU A 235 -1.40 20.67 0.83
C GLU A 235 -1.46 19.14 0.99
N GLU A 236 -2.66 18.61 1.22
CA GLU A 236 -2.93 17.16 1.28
C GLU A 236 -3.18 16.60 -0.14
N SER A 237 -2.29 16.85 -1.10
CA SER A 237 -2.39 16.31 -2.45
C SER A 237 -1.32 15.25 -2.72
N TRP A 238 -1.70 14.16 -3.39
CA TRP A 238 -0.79 13.08 -3.80
C TRP A 238 -0.06 13.32 -5.13
N ALA A 239 -0.36 14.42 -5.82
CA ALA A 239 0.04 14.63 -7.20
C ALA A 239 0.43 16.09 -7.46
N LEU A 240 1.05 16.76 -6.49
CA LEU A 240 1.63 18.07 -6.76
C LEU A 240 2.84 17.88 -7.67
N PRO A 241 2.95 18.68 -8.76
CA PRO A 241 4.16 18.66 -9.58
C PRO A 241 5.38 19.02 -8.73
N GLY A 242 6.44 18.23 -8.85
CA GLY A 242 7.73 18.52 -8.23
C GLY A 242 8.67 19.20 -9.23
N GLN A 243 9.68 19.91 -8.70
CA GLN A 243 10.76 20.47 -9.52
C GLN A 243 11.99 19.56 -9.41
N PRO A 244 12.55 19.07 -10.54
CA PRO A 244 13.74 18.22 -10.53
C PRO A 244 14.96 18.90 -9.87
N GLU A 245 15.07 20.23 -9.99
CA GLU A 245 16.12 21.03 -9.39
C GLU A 245 16.08 20.96 -7.86
N ASP A 246 14.90 21.04 -7.26
CA ASP A 246 14.70 20.94 -5.80
C ASP A 246 15.08 19.54 -5.30
N LEU A 247 14.65 18.51 -6.04
CA LEU A 247 15.01 17.12 -5.74
C LEU A 247 16.54 16.92 -5.82
N ARG A 248 17.19 17.38 -6.88
CA ARG A 248 18.66 17.30 -7.02
C ARG A 248 19.39 18.08 -5.94
N ALA A 249 18.90 19.29 -5.61
CA ALA A 249 19.47 20.11 -4.53
C ALA A 249 19.37 19.42 -3.17
N ALA A 250 18.22 18.80 -2.87
CA ALA A 250 18.00 18.08 -1.62
C ALA A 250 18.95 16.88 -1.43
N PHE A 251 19.37 16.24 -2.51
CA PHE A 251 20.27 15.07 -2.49
C PHE A 251 21.70 15.36 -2.96
N ARG A 252 22.09 16.64 -3.02
CA ARG A 252 23.45 17.05 -3.37
C ARG A 252 24.49 16.42 -2.43
N GLY A 253 25.58 15.89 -3.00
CA GLY A 253 26.65 15.23 -2.24
C GLY A 253 26.35 13.81 -1.78
N TRP A 254 25.24 13.24 -2.23
CA TRP A 254 25.00 11.81 -2.10
C TRP A 254 25.80 11.02 -3.16
N HIS A 255 25.82 9.70 -3.01
CA HIS A 255 26.65 8.83 -3.85
C HIS A 255 26.42 9.07 -5.36
N PRO A 256 27.49 9.03 -6.21
CA PRO A 256 27.39 9.32 -7.64
C PRO A 256 26.36 8.47 -8.41
N GLU A 257 26.22 7.19 -8.06
CA GLU A 257 25.16 6.33 -8.63
C GLU A 257 23.77 6.97 -8.48
N LEU A 258 23.47 7.53 -7.30
CA LEU A 258 22.19 8.18 -7.07
C LEU A 258 22.06 9.47 -7.87
N GLN A 259 23.13 10.25 -8.00
CA GLN A 259 23.11 11.45 -8.83
C GLN A 259 22.77 11.13 -10.29
N GLN A 260 23.36 10.07 -10.87
CA GLN A 260 23.04 9.62 -12.23
C GLN A 260 21.58 9.24 -12.40
N LEU A 261 20.95 8.64 -11.39
CA LEU A 261 19.51 8.36 -11.40
C LEU A 261 18.69 9.66 -11.38
N LEU A 262 19.07 10.62 -10.53
CA LEU A 262 18.37 11.91 -10.38
C LEU A 262 18.51 12.81 -11.62
N GLU A 263 19.58 12.69 -12.38
CA GLU A 263 19.78 13.40 -13.66
C GLU A 263 18.74 12.99 -14.72
N ARG A 264 18.18 11.77 -14.64
CA ARG A 264 17.16 11.27 -15.56
C ARG A 264 15.75 11.75 -15.24
N VAL A 265 15.54 12.39 -14.08
CA VAL A 265 14.22 12.85 -13.66
C VAL A 265 13.83 14.10 -14.44
N THR A 266 12.63 14.05 -15.03
CA THR A 266 12.01 15.19 -15.74
C THR A 266 10.81 15.72 -14.95
N PRO A 267 10.33 16.96 -15.21
CA PRO A 267 9.18 17.53 -14.52
C PRO A 267 7.89 16.73 -14.68
N GLU A 268 7.67 16.15 -15.87
CA GLU A 268 6.39 15.51 -16.25
C GLU A 268 6.10 14.25 -15.43
N GLY A 269 7.13 13.59 -14.92
CA GLY A 269 7.02 12.36 -14.14
C GLY A 269 7.31 12.52 -12.67
N LEU A 270 7.56 13.75 -12.20
CA LEU A 270 7.94 14.03 -10.82
C LEU A 270 6.76 14.60 -10.03
N PHE A 271 6.37 13.89 -8.98
CA PHE A 271 5.34 14.33 -8.05
C PHE A 271 5.89 14.43 -6.63
N GLN A 272 5.34 15.38 -5.84
CA GLN A 272 5.67 15.52 -4.43
C GLN A 272 4.41 15.59 -3.57
N TRP A 273 4.53 15.16 -2.31
CA TRP A 273 3.44 15.23 -1.33
C TRP A 273 3.96 15.18 0.10
N GLY A 274 3.21 15.80 1.01
CA GLY A 274 3.43 15.63 2.45
C GLY A 274 3.04 14.22 2.91
N LEU A 275 3.82 13.66 3.81
CA LEU A 275 3.46 12.41 4.46
C LEU A 275 2.56 12.70 5.66
N PHE A 276 1.34 12.19 5.57
CA PHE A 276 0.34 12.31 6.64
C PHE A 276 0.08 10.94 7.25
N ASP A 277 -0.22 10.93 8.53
CA ASP A 277 -0.66 9.72 9.22
C ASP A 277 -1.90 9.98 10.09
N ARG A 278 -2.47 8.88 10.58
CA ARG A 278 -3.58 8.90 11.54
C ARG A 278 -3.28 7.93 12.68
N ALA A 279 -3.78 8.23 13.85
CA ALA A 279 -3.74 7.25 14.94
C ALA A 279 -4.52 5.98 14.56
N PRO A 280 -4.11 4.79 15.02
CA PRO A 280 -4.88 3.59 14.84
C PRO A 280 -6.32 3.76 15.36
N LEU A 281 -7.30 3.36 14.54
CA LEU A 281 -8.70 3.43 14.93
C LEU A 281 -9.01 2.39 16.01
N PRO A 282 -9.77 2.76 17.06
CA PRO A 282 -10.19 1.83 18.10
C PRO A 282 -11.29 0.87 17.63
N ARG A 283 -12.06 1.26 16.61
CA ARG A 283 -13.13 0.48 15.97
C ARG A 283 -13.07 0.63 14.47
N TRP A 284 -13.49 -0.41 13.74
CA TRP A 284 -13.42 -0.48 12.29
C TRP A 284 -14.79 -0.55 11.61
N HIS A 285 -15.84 -0.74 12.40
CA HIS A 285 -17.21 -0.81 11.90
C HIS A 285 -18.20 -0.10 12.81
N ARG A 286 -19.30 0.30 12.22
CA ARG A 286 -20.51 0.82 12.88
C ARG A 286 -21.71 0.24 12.17
N GLY A 287 -22.56 -0.54 12.90
CA GLY A 287 -23.64 -1.28 12.28
C GLY A 287 -23.15 -2.13 11.11
N PRO A 288 -23.83 -2.09 9.96
CA PRO A 288 -23.45 -2.82 8.75
C PRO A 288 -22.45 -2.04 7.85
N VAL A 289 -21.68 -1.12 8.41
CA VAL A 289 -20.66 -0.33 7.68
C VAL A 289 -19.28 -0.62 8.25
N ALA A 290 -18.34 -1.00 7.41
CA ALA A 290 -16.94 -1.29 7.80
C ALA A 290 -15.92 -0.54 6.95
N LEU A 291 -14.69 -0.45 7.44
CA LEU A 291 -13.56 0.20 6.76
C LEU A 291 -12.50 -0.81 6.36
N LEU A 292 -11.78 -0.50 5.27
CA LEU A 292 -10.68 -1.30 4.74
C LEU A 292 -9.54 -0.40 4.23
N GLY A 293 -8.30 -0.86 4.38
CA GLY A 293 -7.12 -0.20 3.81
C GLY A 293 -6.91 1.21 4.38
N ASP A 294 -6.51 2.18 3.53
CA ASP A 294 -6.18 3.54 3.96
C ASP A 294 -7.39 4.31 4.53
N ALA A 295 -8.61 3.90 4.25
CA ALA A 295 -9.81 4.42 4.93
C ALA A 295 -9.79 4.11 6.43
N CYS A 296 -9.19 2.99 6.80
CA CYS A 296 -9.13 2.47 8.16
C CYS A 296 -7.78 2.78 8.84
N HIS A 297 -6.67 2.41 8.20
CA HIS A 297 -5.33 2.41 8.80
C HIS A 297 -4.25 2.94 7.85
N PRO A 298 -4.34 4.21 7.40
CA PRO A 298 -3.31 4.79 6.54
C PRO A 298 -1.95 4.67 7.21
N THR A 299 -0.93 4.29 6.43
CA THR A 299 0.41 4.05 6.95
C THR A 299 1.48 4.78 6.16
N LEU A 300 2.58 5.12 6.82
CA LEU A 300 3.75 5.69 6.17
C LEU A 300 4.45 4.64 5.28
N PRO A 301 5.15 5.05 4.22
CA PRO A 301 5.65 4.12 3.21
C PRO A 301 6.88 3.29 3.63
N PHE A 302 7.43 3.48 4.83
CA PHE A 302 8.73 2.98 5.25
C PHE A 302 8.84 1.46 5.38
N LEU A 303 7.72 0.75 5.50
CA LEU A 303 7.65 -0.71 5.48
C LEU A 303 7.05 -1.27 4.19
N ALA A 304 6.62 -0.41 3.25
CA ALA A 304 5.95 -0.80 2.01
C ALA A 304 4.70 -1.70 2.25
N GLN A 305 3.91 -1.42 3.29
CA GLN A 305 2.79 -2.28 3.71
C GLN A 305 1.40 -1.73 3.42
N GLY A 306 1.24 -0.51 2.91
CA GLY A 306 -0.09 0.08 2.72
C GLY A 306 -0.99 -0.80 1.83
N ALA A 307 -0.54 -1.13 0.62
CA ALA A 307 -1.27 -2.02 -0.29
C ALA A 307 -1.38 -3.44 0.28
N ALA A 308 -0.32 -3.95 0.91
CA ALA A 308 -0.32 -5.29 1.50
C ALA A 308 -1.38 -5.45 2.59
N MET A 309 -1.53 -4.45 3.48
CA MET A 309 -2.56 -4.47 4.51
C MET A 309 -3.97 -4.48 3.92
N ALA A 310 -4.23 -3.68 2.89
CA ALA A 310 -5.55 -3.64 2.23
C ALA A 310 -5.87 -4.98 1.52
N ILE A 311 -4.87 -5.63 0.93
CA ILE A 311 -5.00 -6.97 0.32
C ILE A 311 -5.28 -8.03 1.40
N GLU A 312 -4.57 -8.01 2.52
CA GLU A 312 -4.84 -8.88 3.66
C GLU A 312 -6.25 -8.65 4.24
N ASP A 313 -6.67 -7.39 4.36
CA ASP A 313 -8.00 -7.04 4.86
C ASP A 313 -9.11 -7.63 3.99
N SER A 314 -8.92 -7.62 2.66
CA SER A 314 -9.89 -8.18 1.71
C SER A 314 -10.10 -9.68 1.94
N ALA A 315 -9.01 -10.42 2.11
CA ALA A 315 -9.08 -11.84 2.42
C ALA A 315 -9.68 -12.10 3.82
N ALA A 316 -9.28 -11.30 4.83
CA ALA A 316 -9.77 -11.43 6.19
C ALA A 316 -11.29 -11.20 6.29
N LEU A 317 -11.80 -10.17 5.62
CA LEU A 317 -13.24 -9.88 5.61
C LEU A 317 -14.02 -11.00 4.92
N THR A 318 -13.54 -11.49 3.78
CA THR A 318 -14.18 -12.59 3.05
C THR A 318 -14.25 -13.86 3.90
N LEU A 319 -13.16 -14.21 4.56
CA LEU A 319 -13.12 -15.37 5.47
C LEU A 319 -14.03 -15.18 6.70
N ALA A 320 -14.06 -13.98 7.28
CA ALA A 320 -14.93 -13.67 8.41
C ALA A 320 -16.42 -13.81 8.05
N LEU A 321 -16.81 -13.34 6.85
CA LEU A 321 -18.18 -13.48 6.33
C LEU A 321 -18.56 -14.95 6.06
N ALA A 322 -17.60 -15.78 5.68
CA ALA A 322 -17.84 -17.21 5.46
C ALA A 322 -18.04 -17.99 6.77
N GLN A 323 -17.49 -17.52 7.89
CA GLN A 323 -17.51 -18.24 9.17
C GLN A 323 -18.59 -17.75 10.13
N ALA A 324 -18.91 -16.46 10.09
CA ALA A 324 -19.84 -15.87 11.03
C ALA A 324 -21.31 -16.10 10.61
N PRO A 325 -22.22 -16.16 11.57
CA PRO A 325 -23.65 -16.40 11.30
C PRO A 325 -24.34 -15.20 10.62
N ASN A 326 -23.74 -14.01 10.67
CA ASN A 326 -24.28 -12.77 10.11
C ASN A 326 -23.19 -11.71 9.93
N VAL A 327 -23.52 -10.62 9.23
CA VAL A 327 -22.59 -9.51 8.94
C VAL A 327 -21.99 -8.91 10.21
N SER A 328 -22.80 -8.65 11.25
CA SER A 328 -22.31 -8.05 12.50
C SER A 328 -21.25 -8.91 13.19
N GLY A 329 -21.47 -10.23 13.25
CA GLY A 329 -20.47 -11.18 13.78
C GLY A 329 -19.20 -11.23 12.92
N ALA A 330 -19.37 -11.21 11.60
CA ALA A 330 -18.23 -11.18 10.67
C ALA A 330 -17.37 -9.92 10.84
N LEU A 331 -17.98 -8.75 10.97
CA LEU A 331 -17.26 -7.49 11.16
C LEU A 331 -16.51 -7.45 12.50
N ALA A 332 -17.07 -8.01 13.55
CA ALA A 332 -16.38 -8.12 14.84
C ALA A 332 -15.16 -9.05 14.75
N VAL A 333 -15.27 -10.18 14.05
CA VAL A 333 -14.16 -11.11 13.81
C VAL A 333 -13.08 -10.45 12.94
N TYR A 334 -13.45 -9.84 11.83
CA TYR A 334 -12.57 -9.11 10.95
C TYR A 334 -11.75 -8.05 11.71
N GLU A 335 -12.40 -7.23 12.53
CA GLU A 335 -11.74 -6.21 13.36
C GLU A 335 -10.73 -6.84 14.32
N VAL A 336 -11.08 -7.92 15.02
CA VAL A 336 -10.20 -8.62 15.95
C VAL A 336 -8.94 -9.15 15.24
N TRP A 337 -9.09 -9.79 14.08
CA TRP A 337 -7.97 -10.35 13.34
C TRP A 337 -7.01 -9.30 12.81
N ARG A 338 -7.53 -8.13 12.44
CA ARG A 338 -6.73 -7.14 11.70
C ARG A 338 -6.21 -5.98 12.53
N ARG A 339 -6.96 -5.49 13.51
CA ARG A 339 -6.69 -4.23 14.21
C ARG A 339 -5.32 -4.20 14.90
N SER A 340 -4.97 -5.23 15.65
CA SER A 340 -3.69 -5.26 16.37
C SER A 340 -2.49 -5.32 15.41
N ARG A 341 -2.63 -6.09 14.33
CA ARG A 341 -1.59 -6.22 13.31
C ARG A 341 -1.34 -4.91 12.58
N THR A 342 -2.37 -4.26 12.07
CA THR A 342 -2.23 -3.01 11.32
C THR A 342 -1.73 -1.87 12.22
N ALA A 343 -2.21 -1.78 13.47
CA ALA A 343 -1.69 -0.82 14.45
C ALA A 343 -0.19 -1.00 14.71
N ARG A 344 0.28 -2.25 14.82
CA ARG A 344 1.71 -2.56 14.95
C ARG A 344 2.49 -2.12 13.72
N ILE A 345 1.97 -2.35 12.50
CA ILE A 345 2.61 -1.92 11.25
C ILE A 345 2.69 -0.38 11.19
N GLN A 346 1.62 0.33 11.51
CA GLN A 346 1.62 1.79 11.55
C GLN A 346 2.68 2.33 12.53
N GLN A 347 2.75 1.78 13.75
CA GLN A 347 3.73 2.19 14.76
C GLN A 347 5.17 1.92 14.30
N LEU A 348 5.43 0.74 13.76
CA LEU A 348 6.75 0.39 13.27
C LEU A 348 7.14 1.24 12.06
N SER A 349 6.21 1.53 11.15
CA SER A 349 6.48 2.40 10.01
C SER A 349 6.95 3.79 10.47
N ARG A 350 6.31 4.39 11.48
CA ARG A 350 6.78 5.66 12.10
C ARG A 350 8.20 5.55 12.66
N ARG A 351 8.48 4.45 13.39
CA ARG A 351 9.82 4.22 13.98
C ARG A 351 10.90 4.06 12.90
N TYR A 352 10.58 3.36 11.80
CA TYR A 352 11.52 3.20 10.69
C TYR A 352 11.81 4.54 9.99
N GLY A 353 10.82 5.42 9.84
CA GLY A 353 11.05 6.77 9.32
C GLY A 353 12.10 7.53 10.13
N TRP A 354 12.01 7.46 11.47
CA TRP A 354 13.03 8.05 12.34
C TRP A 354 14.38 7.35 12.23
N VAL A 355 14.41 6.01 12.23
CA VAL A 355 15.65 5.23 12.12
C VAL A 355 16.40 5.52 10.82
N TYR A 356 15.68 5.67 9.71
CA TYR A 356 16.30 5.93 8.40
C TYR A 356 16.99 7.31 8.35
N HIS A 357 16.49 8.29 9.08
CA HIS A 357 16.92 9.68 9.09
C HIS A 357 17.97 10.02 10.16
N LEU A 358 18.40 9.05 10.96
CA LEU A 358 19.41 9.28 12.00
C LEU A 358 20.70 9.88 11.42
N GLY A 359 21.13 11.01 12.00
CA GLY A 359 22.43 11.62 11.83
C GLY A 359 23.49 11.10 12.82
N ALA A 360 24.74 11.51 12.65
CA ALA A 360 25.80 11.19 13.61
C ALA A 360 25.52 11.84 14.99
N PRO A 361 25.87 11.20 16.12
CA PRO A 361 26.56 9.91 16.21
C PRO A 361 25.63 8.68 16.10
N LEU A 362 24.31 8.84 16.24
CA LEU A 362 23.34 7.73 16.29
C LEU A 362 23.34 6.86 15.04
N SER A 363 23.58 7.45 13.88
CA SER A 363 23.70 6.69 12.63
C SER A 363 24.87 5.70 12.62
N ILE A 364 25.94 5.97 13.38
CA ILE A 364 27.08 5.05 13.51
C ILE A 364 26.62 3.79 14.27
N PHE A 365 25.94 3.96 15.41
CA PHE A 365 25.39 2.85 16.18
C PHE A 365 24.35 2.06 15.38
N ARG A 366 23.43 2.75 14.68
CA ARG A 366 22.48 2.09 13.77
C ARG A 366 23.20 1.22 12.74
N ASN A 367 24.22 1.76 12.09
CA ASN A 367 24.93 1.05 11.01
C ASN A 367 25.73 -0.16 11.53
N LEU A 368 26.20 -0.13 12.77
CA LEU A 368 26.85 -1.26 13.41
C LEU A 368 25.84 -2.32 13.87
N ALA A 369 24.68 -1.90 14.36
CA ALA A 369 23.65 -2.81 14.87
C ALA A 369 22.79 -3.45 13.75
N ALA A 370 22.56 -2.75 12.64
CA ALA A 370 21.69 -3.23 11.56
C ALA A 370 22.07 -4.62 10.99
N PRO A 371 23.35 -4.98 10.79
CA PRO A 371 23.72 -6.32 10.35
C PRO A 371 23.37 -7.43 11.34
N LEU A 372 23.26 -7.13 12.64
CA LEU A 372 22.93 -8.10 13.69
C LEU A 372 21.45 -8.48 13.68
N ALA A 373 20.59 -7.61 13.15
CA ALA A 373 19.15 -7.83 13.03
C ALA A 373 18.74 -8.71 11.82
N ARG A 374 19.70 -9.43 11.22
CA ARG A 374 19.48 -10.23 10.00
C ARG A 374 18.46 -11.35 10.21
N GLY A 375 17.54 -11.46 9.26
CA GLY A 375 16.78 -12.69 8.96
C GLY A 375 15.47 -12.89 9.72
N THR A 376 15.27 -12.32 10.91
CA THR A 376 14.07 -12.58 11.72
C THR A 376 13.17 -11.38 11.94
N THR A 377 13.68 -10.18 11.74
CA THR A 377 12.96 -8.93 12.09
C THR A 377 11.64 -8.76 11.32
N MET A 378 11.56 -9.29 10.10
CA MET A 378 10.36 -9.18 9.24
C MET A 378 9.56 -10.50 9.13
N ASP A 379 9.98 -11.57 9.81
CA ASP A 379 9.30 -12.87 9.75
C ASP A 379 7.83 -12.76 10.14
N TRP A 380 7.52 -12.10 11.24
CA TRP A 380 6.15 -11.87 11.71
C TRP A 380 5.29 -11.12 10.69
N LEU A 381 5.90 -10.31 9.82
CA LEU A 381 5.24 -9.52 8.80
C LEU A 381 4.98 -10.37 7.55
N TYR A 382 6.01 -11.05 7.04
CA TYR A 382 5.96 -11.78 5.77
C TYR A 382 5.34 -13.17 5.87
N ARG A 383 5.45 -13.83 7.03
CA ARG A 383 4.81 -15.13 7.28
C ARG A 383 3.31 -15.04 7.50
N TYR A 384 2.81 -13.86 7.85
CA TYR A 384 1.40 -13.73 8.17
C TYR A 384 0.53 -14.25 7.04
N ASP A 385 -0.35 -15.14 7.41
CA ASP A 385 -1.41 -15.65 6.58
C ASP A 385 -2.73 -15.47 7.33
N VAL A 386 -3.71 -14.90 6.64
CA VAL A 386 -5.02 -14.68 7.24
C VAL A 386 -5.76 -16.01 7.48
N GLU A 387 -5.45 -17.04 6.69
CA GLU A 387 -6.05 -18.37 6.86
C GLU A 387 -5.61 -19.05 8.17
N ASP A 388 -4.44 -18.70 8.71
CA ASP A 388 -4.00 -19.19 10.03
C ASP A 388 -4.89 -18.69 11.18
N GLN A 389 -5.78 -17.71 10.93
CA GLN A 389 -6.72 -17.21 11.94
C GLN A 389 -7.95 -18.13 12.09
N ILE A 390 -8.09 -19.11 11.20
CA ILE A 390 -9.22 -20.07 11.20
C ILE A 390 -8.94 -21.26 12.14
N SER A 391 -7.66 -21.50 12.43
CA SER A 391 -7.20 -22.57 13.32
C SER A 391 -7.21 -22.06 14.76
#